data_0acaea7b1db96e819ac3b02dd8c2064f
#
_entry.id   0acaea7b1db96e819ac3b02dd8c2064f
#
_cell.length_a   1.000
_cell.length_b   1.000
_cell.length_c   1.000
_cell.angle_alpha   90.00
_cell.angle_beta   90.00
_cell.angle_gamma   90.00
#
_symmetry.space_group_name_H-M   'P 1'
#
loop_
_entity.id
_entity.type
_entity.pdbx_description
1 polymer ?
#
loop_
_entity_poly.entity_id
_entity_poly.type
_entity_poly.pdbx_seq_one_letter_code
_entity_poly.pdbx_strand_id
1 'polypeptide(L)'
;MALTVAGGVFLSIVEAPAQALNLNRLGTYSTGLFNQTAAEISAYDALSQRLFVTNGATNSLDILNISNPQAPTLFNSISLNPYGGAVNSVSVKNGLVAVAVAATPKTNNGTVAFFDNNGTPLNSVTVGALPDMLIFTPDGTKVLVANEGEPEPISTNPVTNPEGSISMG
;
A
#
# COMPACT_ATOMS: atom_id res chain seq x y z
N MET A 1 30.78 57.78 30.07
CA MET A 1 29.74 56.78 30.27
C MET A 1 29.19 56.44 28.91
N ALA A 2 29.66 55.33 28.31
CA ALA A 2 29.28 54.96 26.96
C ALA A 2 28.14 53.95 27.04
N LEU A 3 27.02 54.24 26.39
CA LEU A 3 25.85 53.39 26.30
C LEU A 3 26.01 52.45 25.10
N THR A 4 26.20 51.14 25.38
CA THR A 4 26.29 50.13 24.33
C THR A 4 24.86 49.69 24.01
N VAL A 5 24.36 49.96 22.80
CA VAL A 5 23.09 49.45 22.29
C VAL A 5 23.36 48.08 21.73
N ALA A 6 22.81 47.05 22.37
CA ALA A 6 22.81 45.67 21.84
C ALA A 6 21.82 45.61 20.68
N GLY A 7 22.32 45.42 19.48
CA GLY A 7 21.51 45.21 18.29
C GLY A 7 20.91 43.80 18.30
N GLY A 8 19.61 43.68 18.57
CA GLY A 8 18.87 42.44 18.41
C GLY A 8 18.72 42.07 16.93
N VAL A 9 19.21 40.94 16.52
CA VAL A 9 18.94 40.36 15.21
C VAL A 9 17.52 39.82 15.22
N PHE A 10 16.60 40.52 14.57
CA PHE A 10 15.25 39.95 14.32
C PHE A 10 15.35 38.97 13.15
N LEU A 11 15.30 37.69 13.42
CA LEU A 11 15.03 36.70 12.39
C LEU A 11 13.55 36.85 11.97
N SER A 12 13.32 37.41 10.80
CA SER A 12 12.02 37.35 10.14
C SER A 12 11.80 35.93 9.63
N ILE A 13 10.86 35.19 10.25
CA ILE A 13 10.35 33.92 9.70
C ILE A 13 9.56 34.32 8.46
N VAL A 14 10.09 34.01 7.28
CA VAL A 14 9.33 34.08 6.02
C VAL A 14 8.46 32.85 5.99
N GLU A 15 7.19 32.98 6.35
CA GLU A 15 6.21 31.92 6.11
C GLU A 15 6.07 31.72 4.59
N ALA A 16 6.40 30.53 4.10
CA ALA A 16 6.11 30.17 2.72
C ALA A 16 4.59 30.22 2.52
N PRO A 17 4.07 30.87 1.47
CA PRO A 17 2.64 30.90 1.22
C PRO A 17 2.13 29.47 1.06
N ALA A 18 1.03 29.15 1.76
CA ALA A 18 0.35 27.87 1.61
C ALA A 18 -0.04 27.71 0.14
N GLN A 19 0.55 26.73 -0.54
CA GLN A 19 0.22 26.44 -1.93
C GLN A 19 -1.20 25.85 -1.98
N ALA A 20 -2.12 26.52 -2.66
CA ALA A 20 -3.46 25.99 -2.83
C ALA A 20 -3.38 24.70 -3.67
N LEU A 21 -3.74 23.57 -3.03
CA LEU A 21 -3.81 22.29 -3.71
C LEU A 21 -5.10 22.25 -4.54
N ASN A 22 -4.97 22.11 -5.86
CA ASN A 22 -6.10 21.98 -6.77
C ASN A 22 -6.11 20.56 -7.35
N LEU A 23 -7.17 19.76 -7.03
CA LEU A 23 -7.35 18.41 -7.53
C LEU A 23 -8.34 18.40 -8.67
N ASN A 24 -7.87 18.06 -9.87
CA ASN A 24 -8.70 17.87 -11.05
C ASN A 24 -8.71 16.39 -11.44
N ARG A 25 -9.91 15.80 -11.59
CA ARG A 25 -10.05 14.45 -12.11
C ARG A 25 -9.63 14.41 -13.57
N LEU A 26 -8.62 13.60 -13.91
CA LEU A 26 -8.15 13.42 -15.28
C LEU A 26 -8.90 12.29 -15.99
N GLY A 27 -9.14 11.16 -15.32
CA GLY A 27 -9.81 10.01 -15.87
C GLY A 27 -10.33 9.07 -14.78
N THR A 28 -10.98 8.01 -15.21
CA THR A 28 -11.51 6.96 -14.31
C THR A 28 -11.39 5.61 -15.02
N TYR A 29 -10.90 4.60 -14.29
CA TYR A 29 -11.08 3.19 -14.64
C TYR A 29 -12.22 2.62 -13.80
N SER A 30 -13.15 1.91 -14.44
CA SER A 30 -14.26 1.26 -13.74
C SER A 30 -14.11 -0.25 -13.81
N THR A 31 -14.16 -0.93 -12.67
CA THR A 31 -14.11 -2.39 -12.58
C THR A 31 -15.38 -3.07 -13.08
N GLY A 32 -16.50 -2.33 -13.12
CA GLY A 32 -17.84 -2.90 -13.41
C GLY A 32 -18.44 -3.70 -12.27
N LEU A 33 -17.76 -3.79 -11.12
CA LEU A 33 -18.24 -4.50 -9.93
C LEU A 33 -18.99 -3.53 -9.00
N PHE A 34 -20.15 -3.96 -8.50
CA PHE A 34 -21.00 -3.17 -7.62
C PHE A 34 -21.19 -3.87 -6.28
N ASN A 35 -21.30 -3.11 -5.19
CA ASN A 35 -21.49 -3.60 -3.82
C ASN A 35 -20.39 -4.58 -3.36
N GLN A 36 -19.16 -4.38 -3.83
CA GLN A 36 -18.00 -5.21 -3.52
C GLN A 36 -16.76 -4.32 -3.33
N THR A 37 -15.78 -4.82 -2.62
CA THR A 37 -14.50 -4.15 -2.33
C THR A 37 -13.55 -4.23 -3.55
N ALA A 38 -13.98 -3.70 -4.70
CA ALA A 38 -13.32 -3.91 -5.98
C ALA A 38 -12.11 -3.00 -6.24
N ALA A 39 -11.86 -2.00 -5.41
CA ALA A 39 -10.67 -1.14 -5.47
C ALA A 39 -10.45 -0.51 -4.09
N GLU A 40 -9.33 -0.80 -3.45
CA GLU A 40 -9.06 -0.35 -2.08
C GLU A 40 -7.76 0.43 -1.99
N ILE A 41 -6.62 -0.23 -2.10
CA ILE A 41 -5.30 0.39 -1.97
C ILE A 41 -4.64 0.48 -3.34
N SER A 42 -3.97 1.60 -3.60
CA SER A 42 -3.27 1.79 -4.87
C SER A 42 -1.83 2.25 -4.68
N ALA A 43 -0.93 1.80 -5.56
CA ALA A 43 0.46 2.21 -5.63
C ALA A 43 0.86 2.52 -7.07
N TYR A 44 1.60 3.61 -7.28
CA TYR A 44 1.99 4.09 -8.60
C TYR A 44 3.48 3.89 -8.85
N ASP A 45 3.82 3.28 -9.98
CA ASP A 45 5.18 3.19 -10.51
C ASP A 45 5.38 4.18 -11.65
N ALA A 46 6.16 5.23 -11.38
CA ALA A 46 6.41 6.30 -12.35
C ALA A 46 7.22 5.83 -13.57
N LEU A 47 8.07 4.82 -13.43
CA LEU A 47 8.91 4.33 -14.51
C LEU A 47 8.10 3.59 -15.57
N SER A 48 7.20 2.71 -15.16
CA SER A 48 6.31 1.96 -16.06
C SER A 48 4.99 2.66 -16.36
N GLN A 49 4.69 3.78 -15.67
CA GLN A 49 3.41 4.49 -15.73
C GLN A 49 2.23 3.54 -15.45
N ARG A 50 2.38 2.68 -14.44
CA ARG A 50 1.38 1.71 -14.00
C ARG A 50 0.87 2.04 -12.61
N LEU A 51 -0.42 1.78 -12.43
CA LEU A 51 -1.09 1.83 -11.14
C LEU A 51 -1.45 0.40 -10.74
N PHE A 52 -1.00 -0.02 -9.58
CA PHE A 52 -1.32 -1.30 -8.96
C PHE A 52 -2.44 -1.09 -7.98
N VAL A 53 -3.51 -1.87 -8.05
CA VAL A 53 -4.70 -1.69 -7.22
C VAL A 53 -5.10 -3.03 -6.62
N THR A 54 -5.28 -3.08 -5.30
CA THR A 54 -5.83 -4.25 -4.64
C THR A 54 -7.34 -4.35 -4.93
N ASN A 55 -7.78 -5.54 -5.32
CA ASN A 55 -9.17 -5.85 -5.60
C ASN A 55 -9.63 -6.96 -4.63
N GLY A 56 -10.26 -6.55 -3.53
CA GLY A 56 -10.75 -7.46 -2.49
C GLY A 56 -11.91 -8.34 -2.97
N ALA A 57 -12.71 -7.84 -3.94
CA ALA A 57 -13.83 -8.61 -4.48
C ALA A 57 -13.41 -9.91 -5.18
N THR A 58 -12.25 -9.91 -5.80
CA THR A 58 -11.71 -11.05 -6.56
C THR A 58 -10.43 -11.61 -5.97
N ASN A 59 -9.95 -11.06 -4.85
CA ASN A 59 -8.64 -11.37 -4.25
C ASN A 59 -7.53 -11.32 -5.29
N SER A 60 -7.42 -10.17 -5.97
CA SER A 60 -6.46 -9.96 -7.06
C SER A 60 -5.69 -8.65 -6.93
N LEU A 61 -4.59 -8.58 -7.64
CA LEU A 61 -3.86 -7.34 -7.93
C LEU A 61 -4.16 -6.92 -9.36
N ASP A 62 -4.90 -5.83 -9.53
CA ASP A 62 -5.17 -5.24 -10.83
C ASP A 62 -4.06 -4.25 -11.20
N ILE A 63 -3.50 -4.38 -12.38
CA ILE A 63 -2.45 -3.50 -12.92
C ILE A 63 -3.06 -2.68 -14.04
N LEU A 64 -3.10 -1.36 -13.85
CA LEU A 64 -3.62 -0.44 -14.86
C LEU A 64 -2.46 0.24 -15.60
N ASN A 65 -2.61 0.38 -16.91
CA ASN A 65 -1.77 1.29 -17.69
C ASN A 65 -2.39 2.69 -17.61
N ILE A 66 -1.65 3.65 -17.06
CA ILE A 66 -2.05 5.06 -16.93
C ILE A 66 -1.08 6.00 -17.64
N SER A 67 -0.38 5.53 -18.67
CA SER A 67 0.44 6.39 -19.56
C SER A 67 -0.39 7.50 -20.21
N ASN A 68 -1.68 7.22 -20.45
CA ASN A 68 -2.69 8.23 -20.71
C ASN A 68 -3.66 8.28 -19.53
N PRO A 69 -3.51 9.22 -18.58
CA PRO A 69 -4.34 9.27 -17.39
C PRO A 69 -5.81 9.65 -17.68
N GLN A 70 -6.12 10.17 -18.87
CA GLN A 70 -7.48 10.46 -19.30
C GLN A 70 -8.23 9.20 -19.76
N ALA A 71 -7.51 8.13 -20.11
CA ALA A 71 -8.07 6.87 -20.56
C ALA A 71 -7.27 5.68 -19.97
N PRO A 72 -7.36 5.46 -18.65
CA PRO A 72 -6.69 4.33 -18.00
C PRO A 72 -7.29 3.00 -18.48
N THR A 73 -6.43 2.00 -18.68
CA THR A 73 -6.85 0.67 -19.17
C THR A 73 -6.28 -0.43 -18.28
N LEU A 74 -7.01 -1.54 -18.13
CA LEU A 74 -6.49 -2.73 -17.48
C LEU A 74 -5.36 -3.32 -18.32
N PHE A 75 -4.18 -3.46 -17.71
CA PHE A 75 -3.03 -4.12 -18.31
C PHE A 75 -3.00 -5.61 -17.97
N ASN A 76 -3.20 -5.94 -16.68
CA ASN A 76 -3.18 -7.31 -16.17
C ASN A 76 -3.99 -7.39 -14.87
N SER A 77 -4.45 -8.60 -14.51
CA SER A 77 -5.05 -8.90 -13.22
C SER A 77 -4.50 -10.23 -12.72
N ILE A 78 -3.93 -10.22 -11.51
CA ILE A 78 -3.19 -11.36 -10.96
C ILE A 78 -3.97 -11.90 -9.79
N SER A 79 -4.37 -13.18 -9.83
CA SER A 79 -4.98 -13.86 -8.68
C SER A 79 -3.97 -14.00 -7.54
N LEU A 80 -4.39 -13.61 -6.34
CA LEU A 80 -3.59 -13.73 -5.12
C LEU A 80 -4.00 -14.93 -4.26
N ASN A 81 -4.95 -15.76 -4.72
CA ASN A 81 -5.36 -16.98 -4.04
C ASN A 81 -4.21 -17.94 -3.69
N PRO A 82 -3.13 -18.06 -4.49
CA PRO A 82 -1.98 -18.88 -4.10
C PRO A 82 -1.22 -18.38 -2.85
N TYR A 83 -1.41 -17.11 -2.45
CA TYR A 83 -0.70 -16.47 -1.35
C TYR A 83 -1.54 -16.31 -0.08
N GLY A 84 -2.88 -16.37 -0.19
CA GLY A 84 -3.80 -16.24 0.95
C GLY A 84 -5.23 -15.94 0.53
N GLY A 85 -6.08 -15.63 1.52
CA GLY A 85 -7.52 -15.46 1.32
C GLY A 85 -8.00 -14.04 1.08
N ALA A 86 -7.20 -13.01 1.46
CA ALA A 86 -7.62 -11.62 1.32
C ALA A 86 -6.42 -10.70 1.06
N VAL A 87 -6.48 -9.95 -0.04
CA VAL A 87 -5.50 -8.90 -0.33
C VAL A 87 -5.84 -7.63 0.46
N ASN A 88 -4.85 -7.05 1.14
CA ASN A 88 -5.05 -5.87 1.98
C ASN A 88 -4.26 -4.65 1.50
N SER A 89 -3.02 -4.81 1.04
CA SER A 89 -2.17 -3.67 0.72
C SER A 89 -1.23 -3.93 -0.45
N VAL A 90 -0.82 -2.86 -1.12
CA VAL A 90 0.19 -2.90 -2.18
C VAL A 90 1.13 -1.71 -2.07
N SER A 91 2.40 -1.93 -2.33
CA SER A 91 3.42 -0.88 -2.47
C SER A 91 4.33 -1.19 -3.64
N VAL A 92 4.89 -0.17 -4.28
CA VAL A 92 5.82 -0.35 -5.40
C VAL A 92 7.03 0.58 -5.23
N LYS A 93 8.19 0.04 -5.53
CA LYS A 93 9.44 0.81 -5.55
C LYS A 93 10.39 0.26 -6.61
N ASN A 94 10.84 1.14 -7.52
CA ASN A 94 11.79 0.80 -8.58
C ASN A 94 11.37 -0.42 -9.43
N GLY A 95 10.07 -0.56 -9.72
CA GLY A 95 9.51 -1.68 -10.48
C GLY A 95 9.32 -2.98 -9.69
N LEU A 96 9.72 -3.02 -8.41
CA LEU A 96 9.39 -4.12 -7.50
C LEU A 96 8.07 -3.84 -6.80
N VAL A 97 7.12 -4.75 -6.92
CA VAL A 97 5.78 -4.67 -6.32
C VAL A 97 5.69 -5.63 -5.15
N ALA A 98 5.27 -5.15 -3.99
CA ALA A 98 5.01 -5.95 -2.79
C ALA A 98 3.52 -5.89 -2.47
N VAL A 99 2.91 -7.05 -2.16
CA VAL A 99 1.47 -7.18 -1.88
C VAL A 99 1.28 -7.93 -0.58
N ALA A 100 0.55 -7.34 0.36
CA ALA A 100 0.16 -7.99 1.62
C ALA A 100 -1.10 -8.82 1.41
N VAL A 101 -1.06 -10.10 1.80
CA VAL A 101 -2.16 -11.04 1.66
C VAL A 101 -2.38 -11.76 2.99
N ALA A 102 -3.55 -11.58 3.58
CA ALA A 102 -3.94 -12.27 4.80
C ALA A 102 -4.26 -13.75 4.52
N ALA A 103 -3.95 -14.61 5.49
CA ALA A 103 -4.31 -16.02 5.42
C ALA A 103 -5.81 -16.25 5.59
N THR A 104 -6.25 -17.45 5.33
CA THR A 104 -7.54 -17.98 5.76
C THR A 104 -7.30 -19.20 6.64
N PRO A 105 -7.68 -19.20 7.92
CA PRO A 105 -8.25 -18.07 8.66
C PRO A 105 -7.25 -16.91 8.87
N LYS A 106 -7.75 -15.71 9.11
CA LYS A 106 -6.93 -14.47 9.25
C LYS A 106 -5.99 -14.47 10.45
N THR A 107 -6.24 -15.34 11.41
CA THR A 107 -5.41 -15.54 12.61
C THR A 107 -4.11 -16.31 12.34
N ASN A 108 -3.98 -16.92 11.16
CA ASN A 108 -2.73 -17.51 10.72
C ASN A 108 -1.80 -16.43 10.14
N ASN A 109 -0.50 -16.75 10.11
CA ASN A 109 0.47 -15.92 9.47
C ASN A 109 0.13 -15.66 8.00
N GLY A 110 0.17 -14.38 7.60
CA GLY A 110 -0.03 -13.96 6.22
C GLY A 110 1.24 -14.00 5.38
N THR A 111 1.14 -13.47 4.20
CA THR A 111 2.22 -13.50 3.19
C THR A 111 2.41 -12.10 2.58
N VAL A 112 3.66 -11.73 2.33
CA VAL A 112 3.99 -10.67 1.36
C VAL A 112 4.45 -11.36 0.08
N ALA A 113 3.70 -11.15 -1.00
CA ALA A 113 4.05 -11.63 -2.35
C ALA A 113 4.73 -10.52 -3.15
N PHE A 114 5.79 -10.88 -3.89
CA PHE A 114 6.57 -9.95 -4.68
C PHE A 114 6.40 -10.26 -6.17
N PHE A 115 6.23 -9.19 -6.95
CA PHE A 115 6.07 -9.25 -8.41
C PHE A 115 6.96 -8.20 -9.08
N ASP A 116 7.28 -8.42 -10.35
CA ASP A 116 7.78 -7.34 -11.20
C ASP A 116 6.62 -6.40 -11.61
N ASN A 117 6.93 -5.30 -12.29
CA ASN A 117 5.93 -4.33 -12.73
C ASN A 117 5.01 -4.84 -13.86
N ASN A 118 5.25 -6.03 -14.44
CA ASN A 118 4.37 -6.71 -15.39
C ASN A 118 3.41 -7.69 -14.67
N GLY A 119 3.67 -7.95 -13.38
CA GLY A 119 2.93 -8.90 -12.59
C GLY A 119 3.49 -10.32 -12.63
N THR A 120 4.74 -10.48 -13.08
CA THR A 120 5.42 -11.77 -12.99
C THR A 120 5.79 -12.05 -11.53
N PRO A 121 5.42 -13.20 -10.96
CA PRO A 121 5.78 -13.52 -9.60
C PRO A 121 7.29 -13.71 -9.44
N LEU A 122 7.87 -13.16 -8.37
CA LEU A 122 9.30 -13.22 -8.08
C LEU A 122 9.57 -14.07 -6.84
N ASN A 123 8.89 -13.77 -5.72
CA ASN A 123 9.10 -14.41 -4.42
C ASN A 123 7.90 -14.20 -3.50
N SER A 124 7.89 -14.88 -2.36
CA SER A 124 6.96 -14.60 -1.26
C SER A 124 7.62 -14.86 0.09
N VAL A 125 7.19 -14.13 1.13
CA VAL A 125 7.71 -14.22 2.49
C VAL A 125 6.55 -14.28 3.47
N THR A 126 6.62 -15.21 4.42
CA THR A 126 5.67 -15.27 5.53
C THR A 126 5.90 -14.10 6.50
N VAL A 127 4.81 -13.48 6.94
CA VAL A 127 4.80 -12.37 7.90
C VAL A 127 3.85 -12.68 9.06
N GLY A 128 3.56 -11.73 9.93
CA GLY A 128 2.60 -11.94 11.04
C GLY A 128 1.16 -12.13 10.57
N ALA A 129 0.25 -12.37 11.53
CA ALA A 129 -1.16 -12.56 11.25
C ALA A 129 -1.84 -11.26 10.82
N LEU A 130 -2.68 -11.35 9.81
CA LEU A 130 -3.43 -10.23 9.23
C LEU A 130 -2.51 -9.06 8.83
N PRO A 131 -1.60 -9.24 7.85
CA PRO A 131 -0.84 -8.12 7.30
C PRO A 131 -1.80 -7.16 6.61
N ASP A 132 -1.91 -5.93 7.13
CA ASP A 132 -2.90 -4.96 6.65
C ASP A 132 -2.27 -3.84 5.83
N MET A 133 -1.10 -3.35 6.24
CA MET A 133 -0.40 -2.27 5.56
C MET A 133 1.07 -2.63 5.33
N LEU A 134 1.57 -2.33 4.14
CA LEU A 134 3.00 -2.42 3.84
C LEU A 134 3.51 -1.20 3.07
N ILE A 135 4.81 -0.92 3.25
CA ILE A 135 5.48 0.17 2.55
C ILE A 135 6.96 -0.15 2.36
N PHE A 136 7.52 0.24 1.22
CA PHE A 136 8.97 0.26 1.03
C PHE A 136 9.62 1.42 1.79
N THR A 137 10.81 1.18 2.32
CA THR A 137 11.68 2.27 2.79
C THR A 137 12.03 3.23 1.64
N PRO A 138 12.35 4.51 1.92
CA PRO A 138 12.65 5.49 0.87
C PRO A 138 13.77 5.06 -0.09
N ASP A 139 14.77 4.32 0.41
CA ASP A 139 15.86 3.74 -0.37
C ASP A 139 15.46 2.46 -1.16
N GLY A 140 14.28 1.89 -0.88
CA GLY A 140 13.77 0.68 -1.52
C GLY A 140 14.45 -0.61 -1.10
N THR A 141 15.25 -0.59 -0.02
CA THR A 141 16.03 -1.77 0.43
C THR A 141 15.25 -2.68 1.36
N LYS A 142 14.15 -2.20 1.97
CA LYS A 142 13.32 -2.95 2.91
C LYS A 142 11.84 -2.73 2.67
N VAL A 143 11.05 -3.71 3.08
CA VAL A 143 9.59 -3.60 3.23
C VAL A 143 9.24 -3.65 4.72
N LEU A 144 8.41 -2.75 5.16
CA LEU A 144 7.83 -2.70 6.50
C LEU A 144 6.38 -3.14 6.39
N VAL A 145 5.94 -4.05 7.26
CA VAL A 145 4.59 -4.62 7.22
C VAL A 145 3.96 -4.52 8.61
N ALA A 146 2.82 -3.87 8.71
CA ALA A 146 2.00 -3.89 9.92
C ALA A 146 1.07 -5.12 9.87
N ASN A 147 1.18 -5.97 10.88
CA ASN A 147 0.33 -7.14 11.07
C ASN A 147 -0.61 -6.84 12.23
N GLU A 148 -1.92 -6.75 11.97
CA GLU A 148 -2.89 -6.34 12.99
C GLU A 148 -3.09 -7.37 14.09
N GLY A 149 -3.01 -8.67 13.76
CA GLY A 149 -3.16 -9.74 14.74
C GLY A 149 -4.57 -9.81 15.35
N GLU A 150 -5.62 -9.53 14.58
CA GLU A 150 -6.98 -9.57 15.07
C GLU A 150 -7.45 -10.99 15.41
N PRO A 151 -8.21 -11.17 16.52
CA PRO A 151 -8.77 -12.46 16.87
C PRO A 151 -9.87 -12.90 15.90
N GLU A 152 -10.15 -14.20 15.88
CA GLU A 152 -11.39 -14.71 15.32
C GLU A 152 -12.59 -14.22 16.14
N PRO A 153 -13.80 -14.17 15.55
CA PRO A 153 -15.01 -13.82 16.28
C PRO A 153 -15.18 -14.69 17.54
N ILE A 154 -15.71 -14.11 18.61
CA ILE A 154 -15.90 -14.73 19.94
C ILE A 154 -16.71 -16.05 19.89
N SER A 155 -17.40 -16.33 18.78
CA SER A 155 -18.14 -17.58 18.56
C SER A 155 -17.24 -18.81 18.37
N THR A 156 -15.94 -18.64 18.15
CA THR A 156 -14.97 -19.74 18.03
C THR A 156 -14.41 -20.08 19.41
N ASN A 157 -14.36 -21.37 19.76
CA ASN A 157 -13.78 -21.85 21.03
C ASN A 157 -12.77 -22.98 20.74
N PRO A 158 -11.46 -22.83 21.10
CA PRO A 158 -10.87 -21.65 21.74
C PRO A 158 -10.72 -20.48 20.78
N VAL A 159 -10.82 -19.25 21.31
CA VAL A 159 -10.54 -18.04 20.54
C VAL A 159 -9.04 -17.97 20.26
N THR A 160 -8.68 -17.97 18.98
CA THR A 160 -7.31 -17.69 18.56
C THR A 160 -7.11 -16.18 18.52
N ASN A 161 -6.13 -15.69 19.27
CA ASN A 161 -5.83 -14.28 19.38
C ASN A 161 -4.33 -14.06 19.07
N PRO A 162 -3.96 -13.89 17.80
CA PRO A 162 -2.58 -13.63 17.42
C PRO A 162 -2.14 -12.24 17.88
N GLU A 163 -0.86 -12.08 18.14
CA GLU A 163 -0.27 -10.81 18.52
C GLU A 163 -0.13 -9.87 17.31
N GLY A 164 -0.47 -8.59 17.47
CA GLY A 164 -0.11 -7.54 16.52
C GLY A 164 1.41 -7.34 16.48
N SER A 165 1.98 -7.19 15.29
CA SER A 165 3.43 -7.13 15.12
C SER A 165 3.85 -6.30 13.91
N ILE A 166 5.15 -5.98 13.83
CA ILE A 166 5.77 -5.37 12.66
C ILE A 166 6.78 -6.35 12.06
N SER A 167 6.60 -6.71 10.80
CA SER A 167 7.59 -7.47 10.04
C SER A 167 8.45 -6.53 9.20
N MET A 168 9.75 -6.84 9.11
CA MET A 168 10.73 -6.07 8.32
C MET A 168 11.60 -7.05 7.53
N GLY A 169 11.83 -6.77 6.26
CA GLY A 169 12.66 -7.58 5.37
C GLY A 169 13.16 -6.83 4.16
#